data_2893efa163174c8fa0c9bf19e3538dea
#
_entry.id   2893efa163174c8fa0c9bf19e3538dea
#
_cell.length_a   1.000
_cell.length_b   1.000
_cell.length_c   1.000
_cell.angle_alpha   90.00
_cell.angle_beta   90.00
_cell.angle_gamma   90.00
#
_symmetry.space_group_name_H-M   'P 1'
#
loop_
_entity.id
_entity.type
_entity.pdbx_description
1 polymer ?
#
loop_
_entity_poly.entity_id
_entity_poly.type
_entity_poly.pdbx_seq_one_letter_code
_entity_poly.pdbx_strand_id
1 'polypeptide(L)'
;MSKITRRTASGLIASFAAMLQAPRVAAQAQQSSAPAARPSFGFDDVVSRARTLARAEYHAPSETLPKELASLDWDLWRRIRFRGGSNLLKGANSKFSLQLFHLGHLFKKAVTVNTLRNNLPVPVPYTADIFDYGPVKFKDPLPVNMGFAGFRLHYPLNAPNSHDELISFIGSSYFRWLGRGQKYGLSARGLAINSGFLDNKEEFPFFREFWIDDSHGARGYVIIYALLDSESVSGAYKFTLYPGVESRLDVEATVFARKKIERLGLGALTSMYFLGENDRHMNDRNKYDEFRPELHDSDGLLIQTRDDKWVWRPLINPLVQEVHRFQANQVKGFGLMQRDRRYENYQDIELNYEERPSYWVVPKGNWGEGVVELIELATRDETADNIICAFIPSRPLEAGKSMTFAYTMYSKEAGLDLHPLAYVKNTFSAPAYALGSKEVAAARTRRLMVDFAGGEMEYYLKSPGMVDAVPSAIDAKVLRHFVVPNPAGKGFRIMIDVQFEEDKIGVVQCYLRTGPKLLSETWNYGWRIYDLDAIDAKKKAEEEAKKAGGAPK
;
A
#
# COMPACT_ATOMS: atom_id res chain seq x y z
N MET A 1 -43.45 -49.39 -19.11
CA MET A 1 -44.81 -49.62 -19.69
C MET A 1 -45.42 -48.25 -19.79
N SER A 2 -45.49 -47.80 -20.90
CA SER A 2 -46.41 -47.54 -22.02
C SER A 2 -46.73 -46.05 -22.02
N LYS A 3 -46.19 -45.28 -22.90
CA LYS A 3 -46.43 -44.95 -24.31
C LYS A 3 -47.86 -44.51 -24.61
N ILE A 4 -47.94 -43.39 -25.34
CA ILE A 4 -48.81 -43.07 -26.50
C ILE A 4 -49.37 -41.64 -26.32
N THR A 5 -48.98 -40.67 -27.04
CA THR A 5 -49.05 -40.14 -28.42
C THR A 5 -50.36 -39.52 -28.85
N ARG A 6 -50.30 -38.26 -29.24
CA ARG A 6 -50.75 -37.62 -30.50
C ARG A 6 -52.22 -37.59 -30.92
N ARG A 7 -52.56 -36.35 -31.32
CA ARG A 7 -53.26 -35.93 -32.56
C ARG A 7 -54.72 -35.46 -32.47
N THR A 8 -54.85 -34.19 -32.80
CA THR A 8 -55.61 -33.54 -33.90
C THR A 8 -57.11 -33.75 -34.00
N ALA A 9 -57.88 -32.68 -34.08
CA ALA A 9 -58.65 -32.38 -35.26
C ALA A 9 -59.48 -31.11 -35.15
N SER A 10 -59.45 -30.40 -36.22
CA SER A 10 -60.16 -29.21 -36.65
C SER A 10 -61.68 -29.32 -36.65
N GLY A 11 -62.38 -28.18 -36.55
CA GLY A 11 -63.83 -28.12 -36.84
C GLY A 11 -64.30 -26.63 -36.88
N LEU A 12 -64.40 -26.12 -38.10
CA LEU A 12 -65.11 -24.87 -38.43
C LEU A 12 -66.60 -25.02 -38.06
N ILE A 13 -67.26 -23.89 -37.72
CA ILE A 13 -68.55 -23.44 -38.33
C ILE A 13 -68.69 -21.95 -38.01
N ALA A 14 -68.96 -21.19 -39.07
CA ALA A 14 -69.35 -19.78 -39.13
C ALA A 14 -70.81 -19.59 -38.80
N SER A 15 -71.21 -18.42 -38.29
CA SER A 15 -72.25 -17.57 -38.90
C SER A 15 -72.89 -16.55 -37.96
N PHE A 16 -72.95 -15.39 -38.46
CA PHE A 16 -73.99 -14.33 -38.44
C PHE A 16 -73.90 -13.19 -37.40
N ALA A 17 -73.84 -12.05 -38.00
CA ALA A 17 -73.79 -10.71 -37.54
C ALA A 17 -75.08 -10.22 -36.84
N ALA A 18 -74.89 -9.24 -35.95
CA ALA A 18 -75.77 -8.11 -35.79
C ALA A 18 -75.02 -6.91 -35.20
N MET A 19 -75.07 -5.81 -35.94
CA MET A 19 -74.55 -4.51 -35.56
C MET A 19 -75.28 -3.91 -34.36
N LEU A 20 -74.51 -3.39 -33.40
CA LEU A 20 -74.93 -2.28 -32.56
C LEU A 20 -73.70 -1.39 -32.33
N GLN A 21 -73.72 -0.21 -32.99
CA GLN A 21 -72.75 0.83 -32.78
C GLN A 21 -73.00 1.52 -31.43
N ALA A 22 -72.02 1.45 -30.53
CA ALA A 22 -71.89 2.33 -29.37
C ALA A 22 -70.57 3.12 -29.48
N PRO A 23 -70.53 4.41 -29.13
CA PRO A 23 -69.35 5.23 -29.34
C PRO A 23 -68.21 4.79 -28.44
N ARG A 24 -67.04 4.49 -29.04
CA ARG A 24 -65.79 4.25 -28.34
C ARG A 24 -65.28 5.57 -27.74
N VAL A 25 -65.47 5.78 -26.46
CA VAL A 25 -64.69 6.71 -25.68
C VAL A 25 -63.26 6.16 -25.64
N ALA A 26 -62.34 6.82 -26.32
CA ALA A 26 -60.94 6.52 -26.25
C ALA A 26 -60.45 6.85 -24.81
N ALA A 27 -60.30 5.86 -23.98
CA ALA A 27 -59.55 5.98 -22.74
C ALA A 27 -58.08 6.25 -23.14
N GLN A 28 -57.64 7.51 -23.08
CA GLN A 28 -56.20 7.85 -23.05
C GLN A 28 -55.61 7.15 -21.85
N ALA A 29 -54.84 6.09 -22.10
CA ALA A 29 -53.94 5.51 -21.13
C ALA A 29 -52.94 6.62 -20.72
N GLN A 30 -53.15 7.21 -19.58
CA GLN A 30 -52.07 7.98 -18.90
C GLN A 30 -50.90 7.01 -18.73
N GLN A 31 -49.90 7.17 -19.59
CA GLN A 31 -48.57 6.66 -19.31
C GLN A 31 -48.15 7.31 -17.98
N SER A 32 -48.25 6.54 -16.92
CA SER A 32 -47.60 6.87 -15.66
C SER A 32 -46.11 6.96 -15.98
N SER A 33 -45.59 8.18 -16.17
CA SER A 33 -44.16 8.40 -16.17
C SER A 33 -43.62 7.83 -14.87
N ALA A 34 -42.77 6.79 -14.97
CA ALA A 34 -42.03 6.31 -13.83
C ALA A 34 -41.38 7.52 -13.15
N PRO A 35 -41.43 7.64 -11.82
CA PRO A 35 -40.83 8.76 -11.14
C PRO A 35 -39.37 8.84 -11.57
N ALA A 36 -38.96 10.01 -12.09
CA ALA A 36 -37.57 10.24 -12.46
C ALA A 36 -36.66 9.80 -11.30
N ALA A 37 -35.72 8.92 -11.60
CA ALA A 37 -34.79 8.41 -10.60
C ALA A 37 -34.17 9.63 -9.89
N ARG A 38 -34.27 9.70 -8.57
CA ARG A 38 -33.69 10.79 -7.79
C ARG A 38 -32.19 10.85 -8.12
N PRO A 39 -31.63 12.03 -8.40
CA PRO A 39 -30.22 12.15 -8.65
C PRO A 39 -29.46 11.54 -7.46
N SER A 40 -28.58 10.59 -7.73
CA SER A 40 -27.75 9.95 -6.71
C SER A 40 -26.30 10.18 -7.08
N PHE A 41 -25.51 10.65 -6.14
CA PHE A 41 -24.06 10.81 -6.32
C PHE A 41 -23.36 9.45 -6.24
N GLY A 42 -22.42 9.22 -7.13
CA GLY A 42 -21.66 7.97 -7.19
C GLY A 42 -20.28 8.14 -7.81
N PHE A 43 -19.63 7.01 -8.10
CA PHE A 43 -18.28 6.99 -8.66
C PHE A 43 -18.20 7.70 -10.02
N ASP A 44 -19.22 7.56 -10.87
CA ASP A 44 -19.26 8.19 -12.20
C ASP A 44 -19.23 9.72 -12.13
N ASP A 45 -19.82 10.31 -11.09
CA ASP A 45 -19.75 11.75 -10.86
C ASP A 45 -18.31 12.19 -10.57
N VAL A 46 -17.58 11.41 -9.77
CA VAL A 46 -16.16 11.68 -9.47
C VAL A 46 -15.30 11.50 -10.73
N VAL A 47 -15.57 10.45 -11.53
CA VAL A 47 -14.90 10.22 -12.82
C VAL A 47 -15.14 11.42 -13.77
N SER A 48 -16.35 11.93 -13.81
CA SER A 48 -16.69 13.10 -14.63
C SER A 48 -15.95 14.37 -14.16
N ARG A 49 -15.86 14.58 -12.84
CA ARG A 49 -15.08 15.70 -12.26
C ARG A 49 -13.59 15.56 -12.55
N ALA A 50 -13.01 14.36 -12.38
CA ALA A 50 -11.61 14.10 -12.69
C ALA A 50 -11.30 14.34 -14.16
N ARG A 51 -12.17 13.89 -15.08
CA ARG A 51 -12.04 14.14 -16.52
C ARG A 51 -12.08 15.63 -16.85
N THR A 52 -12.94 16.38 -16.19
CA THR A 52 -13.04 17.84 -16.37
C THR A 52 -11.78 18.54 -15.88
N LEU A 53 -11.25 18.16 -14.70
CA LEU A 53 -10.01 18.68 -14.17
C LEU A 53 -8.80 18.37 -15.08
N ALA A 54 -8.73 17.16 -15.65
CA ALA A 54 -7.64 16.78 -16.55
C ALA A 54 -7.56 17.63 -17.82
N ARG A 55 -8.68 18.23 -18.25
CA ARG A 55 -8.75 19.14 -19.42
C ARG A 55 -8.37 20.57 -19.09
N ALA A 56 -8.39 20.94 -17.83
CA ALA A 56 -8.00 22.26 -17.35
C ALA A 56 -6.51 22.27 -16.95
N GLU A 57 -5.92 23.45 -16.95
CA GLU A 57 -4.59 23.66 -16.38
C GLU A 57 -4.60 23.33 -14.89
N TYR A 58 -3.51 22.73 -14.42
CA TYR A 58 -3.36 22.42 -13.00
C TYR A 58 -3.09 23.69 -12.19
N HIS A 59 -3.90 23.89 -11.17
CA HIS A 59 -3.70 24.93 -10.17
C HIS A 59 -3.44 24.27 -8.82
N ALA A 60 -2.21 24.44 -8.31
CA ALA A 60 -1.82 23.93 -7.00
C ALA A 60 -2.73 24.55 -5.91
N PRO A 61 -3.21 23.73 -4.95
CA PRO A 61 -3.90 24.26 -3.78
C PRO A 61 -3.04 25.27 -3.02
N SER A 62 -3.68 26.30 -2.48
CA SER A 62 -2.98 27.27 -1.62
C SER A 62 -2.44 26.56 -0.37
N GLU A 63 -1.23 26.93 0.03
CA GLU A 63 -0.59 26.48 1.28
C GLU A 63 -0.51 27.63 2.31
N THR A 64 -1.21 28.73 2.06
CA THR A 64 -1.19 29.91 2.94
C THR A 64 -2.03 29.64 4.18
N LEU A 65 -1.39 29.63 5.32
CA LEU A 65 -1.99 29.44 6.65
C LEU A 65 -1.66 30.65 7.56
N PRO A 66 -2.49 30.92 8.59
CA PRO A 66 -2.10 31.77 9.70
C PRO A 66 -0.73 31.38 10.23
N LYS A 67 0.07 32.37 10.61
CA LYS A 67 1.47 32.16 11.02
C LYS A 67 1.62 31.15 12.15
N GLU A 68 0.70 31.21 13.11
CA GLU A 68 0.68 30.30 14.26
C GLU A 68 0.49 28.84 13.84
N LEU A 69 -0.34 28.56 12.82
CA LEU A 69 -0.53 27.21 12.30
C LEU A 69 0.62 26.76 11.41
N ALA A 70 1.16 27.68 10.60
CA ALA A 70 2.25 27.37 9.68
C ALA A 70 3.58 27.05 10.41
N SER A 71 3.76 27.55 11.63
CA SER A 71 4.96 27.37 12.45
C SER A 71 4.86 26.29 13.51
N LEU A 72 3.76 25.54 13.56
CA LEU A 72 3.61 24.42 14.51
C LEU A 72 4.67 23.35 14.25
N ASP A 73 5.28 22.86 15.32
CA ASP A 73 6.00 21.60 15.29
C ASP A 73 5.02 20.40 15.37
N TRP A 74 5.56 19.20 15.26
CA TRP A 74 4.77 17.97 15.33
C TRP A 74 4.05 17.81 16.68
N ASP A 75 4.70 18.12 17.79
CA ASP A 75 4.17 17.94 19.13
C ASP A 75 2.99 18.88 19.43
N LEU A 76 3.06 20.10 18.96
CA LEU A 76 1.96 21.05 19.10
C LEU A 76 0.81 20.70 18.15
N TRP A 77 1.13 20.35 16.89
CA TRP A 77 0.12 20.00 15.91
C TRP A 77 -0.72 18.78 16.35
N ARG A 78 -0.11 17.71 16.83
CA ARG A 78 -0.83 16.52 17.31
C ARG A 78 -1.73 16.75 18.53
N ARG A 79 -1.55 17.88 19.24
CA ARG A 79 -2.42 18.29 20.36
C ARG A 79 -3.69 18.98 19.89
N ILE A 80 -3.77 19.42 18.64
CA ILE A 80 -5.02 19.91 18.06
C ILE A 80 -5.91 18.71 17.81
N ARG A 81 -7.04 18.64 18.51
CA ARG A 81 -7.94 17.50 18.47
C ARG A 81 -9.32 17.90 17.98
N PHE A 82 -9.93 17.03 17.17
CA PHE A 82 -11.33 17.18 16.82
C PHE A 82 -12.21 17.01 18.05
N ARG A 83 -13.11 17.95 18.31
CA ARG A 83 -14.08 17.87 19.41
C ARG A 83 -15.19 16.92 19.02
N GLY A 84 -15.15 15.71 19.57
CA GLY A 84 -16.20 14.72 19.37
C GLY A 84 -17.46 15.11 20.14
N GLY A 85 -18.49 15.53 19.47
CA GLY A 85 -19.81 15.82 20.05
C GLY A 85 -20.95 15.60 19.08
N SER A 86 -20.67 15.69 17.79
CA SER A 86 -21.61 15.37 16.72
C SER A 86 -21.02 14.28 15.83
N ASN A 87 -21.66 13.11 15.79
CA ASN A 87 -21.36 12.17 14.73
C ASN A 87 -21.74 12.83 13.40
N LEU A 88 -20.74 13.15 12.59
CA LEU A 88 -20.91 13.77 11.28
C LEU A 88 -21.55 12.80 10.28
N LEU A 89 -21.44 11.50 10.54
CA LEU A 89 -22.07 10.43 9.77
C LEU A 89 -23.48 10.18 10.29
N LYS A 90 -24.44 9.94 9.40
CA LYS A 90 -25.87 9.80 9.72
C LYS A 90 -26.48 8.52 9.13
N GLY A 91 -25.64 7.57 8.69
CA GLY A 91 -26.12 6.28 8.20
C GLY A 91 -26.91 5.53 9.28
N ALA A 92 -28.06 4.99 8.93
CA ALA A 92 -28.89 4.26 9.86
C ALA A 92 -28.13 3.03 10.40
N ASN A 93 -28.04 2.92 11.74
CA ASN A 93 -27.29 1.87 12.44
C ASN A 93 -25.80 1.78 12.04
N SER A 94 -25.22 2.85 11.51
CA SER A 94 -23.80 2.92 11.20
C SER A 94 -22.99 2.96 12.49
N LYS A 95 -21.95 2.10 12.56
CA LYS A 95 -20.96 2.10 13.65
C LYS A 95 -19.73 2.96 13.34
N PHE A 96 -19.67 3.53 12.15
CA PHE A 96 -18.57 4.40 11.74
C PHE A 96 -18.74 5.79 12.35
N SER A 97 -17.63 6.40 12.73
CA SER A 97 -17.58 7.81 13.12
C SER A 97 -16.43 8.52 12.42
N LEU A 98 -16.64 9.80 12.09
CA LEU A 98 -15.73 10.63 11.34
C LEU A 98 -15.07 11.65 12.27
N GLN A 99 -13.76 11.74 12.21
CA GLN A 99 -12.96 12.81 12.80
C GLN A 99 -12.10 13.48 11.73
N LEU A 100 -11.83 14.77 11.91
CA LEU A 100 -11.14 15.62 10.94
C LEU A 100 -9.78 16.03 11.49
N PHE A 101 -8.78 16.14 10.62
CA PHE A 101 -7.46 16.67 10.96
C PHE A 101 -7.40 18.16 10.64
N HIS A 102 -6.84 18.93 11.56
CA HIS A 102 -6.62 20.36 11.38
C HIS A 102 -5.39 20.63 10.50
N LEU A 103 -5.44 21.70 9.70
CA LEU A 103 -4.29 22.18 8.95
C LEU A 103 -3.19 22.66 9.90
N GLY A 104 -1.93 22.54 9.49
CA GLY A 104 -0.75 22.98 10.23
C GLY A 104 0.46 22.10 10.03
N HIS A 105 1.61 22.48 10.56
CA HIS A 105 2.87 21.76 10.43
C HIS A 105 3.19 21.46 8.96
N LEU A 106 3.35 20.19 8.56
CA LEU A 106 3.56 19.76 7.18
C LEU A 106 2.27 19.71 6.34
N PHE A 107 1.10 19.71 6.98
CA PHE A 107 -0.21 19.54 6.34
C PHE A 107 -0.85 20.89 6.04
N LYS A 108 -0.38 21.57 5.00
CA LYS A 108 -0.79 22.93 4.66
C LYS A 108 -1.86 22.99 3.56
N LYS A 109 -2.01 21.93 2.76
CA LYS A 109 -3.00 21.85 1.67
C LYS A 109 -4.34 21.41 2.22
N ALA A 110 -5.35 22.23 1.99
CA ALA A 110 -6.70 21.93 2.42
C ALA A 110 -7.38 20.89 1.53
N VAL A 111 -8.12 19.98 2.15
CA VAL A 111 -9.04 19.06 1.50
C VAL A 111 -10.48 19.43 1.82
N THR A 112 -11.39 19.17 0.89
CA THR A 112 -12.83 19.24 1.11
C THR A 112 -13.35 17.87 1.51
N VAL A 113 -14.11 17.80 2.59
CA VAL A 113 -14.76 16.57 3.06
C VAL A 113 -16.26 16.73 2.97
N ASN A 114 -16.92 15.80 2.26
CA ASN A 114 -18.37 15.73 2.15
C ASN A 114 -18.86 14.41 2.77
N THR A 115 -20.06 14.42 3.31
CA THR A 115 -20.81 13.21 3.65
C THR A 115 -21.96 13.04 2.67
N LEU A 116 -22.39 11.79 2.39
CA LEU A 116 -23.58 11.57 1.59
C LEU A 116 -24.81 11.45 2.50
N ARG A 117 -25.82 12.29 2.23
CA ARG A 117 -27.12 12.22 2.89
C ARG A 117 -28.21 12.05 1.83
N ASN A 118 -28.98 10.98 1.96
CA ASN A 118 -29.96 10.61 0.93
C ASN A 118 -29.34 10.54 -0.47
N ASN A 119 -28.12 10.00 -0.56
CA ASN A 119 -27.29 9.88 -1.77
C ASN A 119 -26.89 11.24 -2.39
N LEU A 120 -26.94 12.34 -1.66
CA LEU A 120 -26.50 13.66 -2.11
C LEU A 120 -25.32 14.15 -1.26
N PRO A 121 -24.32 14.81 -1.88
CA PRO A 121 -23.18 15.39 -1.17
C PRO A 121 -23.61 16.53 -0.24
N VAL A 122 -23.15 16.48 1.00
CA VAL A 122 -23.30 17.55 1.97
C VAL A 122 -21.90 17.90 2.49
N PRO A 123 -21.37 19.08 2.18
CA PRO A 123 -20.07 19.52 2.69
C PRO A 123 -20.05 19.58 4.20
N VAL A 124 -18.94 19.14 4.81
CA VAL A 124 -18.67 19.36 6.23
C VAL A 124 -18.08 20.76 6.36
N PRO A 125 -18.77 21.70 7.01
CA PRO A 125 -18.25 23.06 7.15
C PRO A 125 -17.09 23.07 8.14
N TYR A 126 -16.03 23.82 7.81
CA TYR A 126 -14.98 24.12 8.77
C TYR A 126 -15.45 25.28 9.66
N THR A 127 -15.37 25.06 10.98
CA THR A 127 -15.48 26.11 12.00
C THR A 127 -14.42 25.86 13.07
N ALA A 128 -13.85 26.92 13.64
CA ALA A 128 -12.74 26.77 14.60
C ALA A 128 -13.15 26.04 15.88
N ASP A 129 -14.41 26.13 16.28
CA ASP A 129 -14.97 25.56 17.51
C ASP A 129 -15.10 24.03 17.49
N ILE A 130 -15.05 23.41 16.31
CA ILE A 130 -15.04 21.94 16.22
C ILE A 130 -13.69 21.31 16.59
N PHE A 131 -12.67 22.15 16.88
CA PHE A 131 -11.36 21.69 17.33
C PHE A 131 -11.04 22.18 18.75
N ASP A 132 -10.28 21.37 19.47
CA ASP A 132 -9.58 21.74 20.67
C ASP A 132 -8.12 21.98 20.33
N TYR A 133 -7.64 23.20 20.50
CA TYR A 133 -6.29 23.61 20.13
C TYR A 133 -5.26 23.38 21.22
N GLY A 134 -5.66 22.88 22.39
CA GLY A 134 -4.75 22.65 23.50
C GLY A 134 -3.99 23.91 23.90
N PRO A 135 -2.64 23.90 23.90
CA PRO A 135 -1.84 25.07 24.27
C PRO A 135 -1.70 26.13 23.15
N VAL A 136 -2.13 25.84 21.94
CA VAL A 136 -1.99 26.76 20.80
C VAL A 136 -2.98 27.91 20.94
N LYS A 137 -2.47 29.14 20.87
CA LYS A 137 -3.26 30.37 20.96
C LYS A 137 -3.09 31.18 19.69
N PHE A 138 -4.17 31.78 19.25
CA PHE A 138 -4.21 32.65 18.08
C PHE A 138 -4.38 34.09 18.50
N LYS A 139 -3.69 35.02 17.81
CA LYS A 139 -3.85 36.47 18.03
C LYS A 139 -5.17 36.95 17.44
N ASP A 140 -5.46 36.45 16.22
CA ASP A 140 -6.66 36.80 15.48
C ASP A 140 -7.58 35.59 15.31
N PRO A 141 -8.88 35.79 15.10
CA PRO A 141 -9.78 34.70 14.78
C PRO A 141 -9.31 33.95 13.52
N LEU A 142 -9.41 32.60 13.56
CA LEU A 142 -9.07 31.79 12.41
C LEU A 142 -10.04 32.06 11.25
N PRO A 143 -9.54 32.02 9.99
CA PRO A 143 -10.39 32.18 8.82
C PRO A 143 -11.53 31.16 8.79
N VAL A 144 -12.70 31.58 8.33
CA VAL A 144 -13.82 30.68 8.07
C VAL A 144 -13.53 29.83 6.84
N ASN A 145 -14.02 28.60 6.81
CA ASN A 145 -13.88 27.70 5.66
C ASN A 145 -12.43 27.38 5.24
N MET A 146 -11.52 27.30 6.21
CA MET A 146 -10.11 26.91 5.94
C MET A 146 -9.99 25.52 5.30
N GLY A 147 -10.96 24.62 5.50
CA GLY A 147 -10.85 23.22 5.13
C GLY A 147 -10.08 22.39 6.16
N PHE A 148 -9.71 21.19 5.78
CA PHE A 148 -9.11 20.20 6.67
C PHE A 148 -7.81 19.66 6.07
N ALA A 149 -6.90 19.15 6.91
CA ALA A 149 -5.70 18.46 6.43
C ALA A 149 -6.01 17.04 5.92
N GLY A 150 -7.14 16.49 6.33
CA GLY A 150 -7.58 15.14 6.06
C GLY A 150 -8.61 14.69 7.08
N PHE A 151 -8.83 13.38 7.14
CA PHE A 151 -9.79 12.79 8.06
C PHE A 151 -9.39 11.37 8.45
N ARG A 152 -10.04 10.86 9.50
CA ARG A 152 -9.99 9.46 9.90
C ARG A 152 -11.38 8.94 10.24
N LEU A 153 -11.59 7.66 9.97
CA LEU A 153 -12.78 6.93 10.40
C LEU A 153 -12.43 6.02 11.56
N HIS A 154 -13.32 6.02 12.54
CA HIS A 154 -13.27 5.09 13.66
C HIS A 154 -14.37 4.04 13.52
N TYR A 155 -14.10 2.88 14.10
CA TYR A 155 -15.00 1.74 14.13
C TYR A 155 -14.71 0.91 15.39
N PRO A 156 -15.70 0.24 16.01
CA PRO A 156 -15.45 -0.68 17.13
C PRO A 156 -14.77 -1.97 16.65
N LEU A 157 -13.45 -1.87 16.36
CA LEU A 157 -12.66 -2.91 15.74
C LEU A 157 -12.16 -3.94 16.75
N ASN A 158 -11.64 -3.47 17.90
CA ASN A 158 -11.05 -4.30 18.94
C ASN A 158 -12.06 -4.78 19.98
N ALA A 159 -13.05 -3.94 20.31
CA ALA A 159 -14.11 -4.28 21.24
C ALA A 159 -15.45 -3.62 20.82
N PRO A 160 -16.62 -4.17 21.21
CA PRO A 160 -17.92 -3.66 20.77
C PRO A 160 -18.18 -2.18 21.07
N ASN A 161 -17.56 -1.64 22.12
CA ASN A 161 -17.73 -0.25 22.57
C ASN A 161 -16.44 0.59 22.38
N SER A 162 -15.43 0.07 21.64
CA SER A 162 -14.23 0.83 21.35
C SER A 162 -14.48 1.83 20.22
N HIS A 163 -13.65 2.87 20.16
CA HIS A 163 -13.57 3.83 19.06
C HIS A 163 -12.17 3.77 18.47
N ASP A 164 -11.89 2.62 17.86
CA ASP A 164 -10.57 2.38 17.28
C ASP A 164 -10.46 3.16 15.97
N GLU A 165 -9.30 3.73 15.71
CA GLU A 165 -8.98 4.28 14.41
C GLU A 165 -8.90 3.15 13.40
N LEU A 166 -9.64 3.25 12.30
CA LEU A 166 -9.75 2.20 11.29
C LEU A 166 -9.00 2.57 10.02
N ILE A 167 -9.18 3.78 9.52
CA ILE A 167 -8.52 4.30 8.32
C ILE A 167 -8.33 5.81 8.45
N SER A 168 -7.19 6.29 7.96
CA SER A 168 -6.89 7.73 7.87
C SER A 168 -6.40 8.10 6.48
N PHE A 169 -6.78 9.30 6.03
CA PHE A 169 -6.31 9.96 4.83
C PHE A 169 -5.72 11.31 5.24
N ILE A 170 -4.42 11.47 5.06
CA ILE A 170 -3.71 12.72 5.37
C ILE A 170 -2.42 12.83 4.57
N GLY A 171 -2.15 14.00 4.04
CA GLY A 171 -0.95 14.30 3.25
C GLY A 171 -1.01 13.69 1.84
N SER A 172 -0.89 14.49 0.80
CA SER A 172 -0.91 14.07 -0.60
C SER A 172 -2.01 13.04 -0.90
N SER A 173 -1.66 11.82 -1.31
CA SER A 173 -2.61 10.73 -1.53
C SER A 173 -2.37 9.53 -0.59
N TYR A 174 -1.75 9.77 0.56
CA TYR A 174 -1.48 8.72 1.54
C TYR A 174 -2.72 8.31 2.30
N PHE A 175 -2.81 7.02 2.60
CA PHE A 175 -3.80 6.44 3.49
C PHE A 175 -3.24 5.23 4.23
N ARG A 176 -3.75 5.02 5.46
CA ARG A 176 -3.38 3.92 6.34
C ARG A 176 -4.65 3.30 6.89
N TRP A 177 -4.71 1.97 7.03
CA TRP A 177 -5.86 1.30 7.65
C TRP A 177 -5.40 0.09 8.45
N LEU A 178 -6.25 -0.36 9.38
CA LEU A 178 -5.92 -1.36 10.38
C LEU A 178 -6.91 -2.51 10.35
N GLY A 179 -6.42 -3.71 10.65
CA GLY A 179 -7.19 -4.83 11.16
C GLY A 179 -7.25 -4.82 12.68
N ARG A 180 -7.95 -5.80 13.25
CA ARG A 180 -8.06 -5.93 14.71
C ARG A 180 -6.69 -6.16 15.34
N GLY A 181 -6.41 -5.47 16.44
CA GLY A 181 -5.17 -5.60 17.21
C GLY A 181 -3.94 -4.99 16.55
N GLN A 182 -4.09 -4.32 15.41
CA GLN A 182 -2.97 -3.73 14.69
C GLN A 182 -2.73 -2.27 15.10
N LYS A 183 -1.49 -1.83 14.93
CA LYS A 183 -1.00 -0.45 15.09
C LYS A 183 -0.54 0.09 13.74
N TYR A 184 -0.57 1.42 13.56
CA TYR A 184 -0.08 2.02 12.33
C TYR A 184 1.42 1.79 12.12
N GLY A 185 1.76 1.36 10.90
CA GLY A 185 3.10 1.25 10.38
C GLY A 185 3.14 1.84 8.97
N LEU A 186 3.32 0.96 7.97
CA LEU A 186 3.38 1.34 6.57
C LEU A 186 2.12 2.09 6.08
N SER A 187 2.27 2.73 4.92
CA SER A 187 1.21 3.48 4.24
C SER A 187 0.94 2.93 2.84
N ALA A 188 -0.22 3.24 2.29
CA ALA A 188 -0.47 3.17 0.86
C ALA A 188 -0.62 4.57 0.28
N ARG A 189 -0.38 4.70 -1.04
CA ARG A 189 -0.61 5.92 -1.82
C ARG A 189 -1.68 5.66 -2.88
N GLY A 190 -2.48 6.65 -3.19
CA GLY A 190 -3.40 6.56 -4.32
C GLY A 190 -2.66 6.28 -5.62
N LEU A 191 -1.55 6.99 -5.85
CA LEU A 191 -0.73 6.87 -7.05
C LEU A 191 0.72 7.26 -6.74
N ALA A 192 1.69 6.58 -7.37
CA ALA A 192 3.10 6.98 -7.36
C ALA A 192 3.51 7.41 -8.77
N ILE A 193 4.19 8.54 -8.89
CA ILE A 193 4.65 9.07 -10.18
C ILE A 193 6.13 9.38 -10.10
N ASN A 194 6.91 8.75 -10.98
CA ASN A 194 8.35 8.94 -11.10
C ASN A 194 9.14 8.71 -9.81
N SER A 195 8.62 7.90 -8.89
CA SER A 195 9.32 7.56 -7.65
C SER A 195 10.65 6.89 -7.94
N GLY A 196 11.70 7.30 -7.24
CA GLY A 196 13.05 6.76 -7.39
C GLY A 196 13.78 7.15 -8.68
N PHE A 197 13.32 8.13 -9.45
CA PHE A 197 14.09 8.71 -10.53
C PHE A 197 15.04 9.79 -9.99
N LEU A 198 16.34 9.61 -10.22
CA LEU A 198 17.35 10.61 -9.84
C LEU A 198 17.24 11.88 -10.69
N ASP A 199 16.86 11.74 -11.97
CA ASP A 199 16.82 12.83 -12.95
C ASP A 199 15.44 13.50 -13.08
N ASN A 200 14.39 12.85 -12.63
CA ASN A 200 13.02 13.35 -12.68
C ASN A 200 12.48 13.55 -11.27
N LYS A 201 11.97 14.74 -11.01
CA LYS A 201 11.35 15.04 -9.72
C LYS A 201 10.14 14.11 -9.49
N GLU A 202 10.13 13.42 -8.36
CA GLU A 202 8.96 12.67 -7.91
C GLU A 202 7.76 13.61 -7.78
N GLU A 203 6.61 13.19 -8.31
CA GLU A 203 5.35 13.91 -8.19
C GLU A 203 4.45 13.23 -7.17
N PHE A 204 3.85 14.05 -6.30
CA PHE A 204 2.94 13.60 -5.25
C PHE A 204 1.50 14.03 -5.57
N PRO A 205 0.73 13.21 -6.28
CA PRO A 205 -0.69 13.48 -6.48
C PRO A 205 -1.42 13.64 -5.15
N PHE A 206 -2.40 14.53 -5.13
CA PHE A 206 -3.06 14.98 -3.91
C PHE A 206 -4.55 14.68 -3.99
N PHE A 207 -5.11 14.04 -2.96
CA PHE A 207 -6.57 13.93 -2.81
C PHE A 207 -7.14 15.26 -2.33
N ARG A 208 -7.84 15.96 -3.20
CA ARG A 208 -8.34 17.30 -2.92
C ARG A 208 -9.77 17.35 -2.38
N GLU A 209 -10.58 16.33 -2.66
CA GLU A 209 -11.98 16.27 -2.24
C GLU A 209 -12.39 14.82 -1.97
N PHE A 210 -13.19 14.62 -0.92
CA PHE A 210 -13.69 13.31 -0.50
C PHE A 210 -15.20 13.35 -0.30
N TRP A 211 -15.84 12.18 -0.52
CA TRP A 211 -17.25 11.92 -0.21
C TRP A 211 -17.37 10.62 0.54
N ILE A 212 -17.91 10.66 1.76
CA ILE A 212 -18.01 9.52 2.65
C ILE A 212 -19.47 9.07 2.67
N ASP A 213 -19.69 7.83 2.23
CA ASP A 213 -21.00 7.17 2.21
C ASP A 213 -21.04 6.07 3.27
N ASP A 214 -21.68 6.36 4.39
CA ASP A 214 -21.93 5.42 5.48
C ASP A 214 -23.33 4.79 5.46
N SER A 215 -24.09 4.96 4.38
CA SER A 215 -25.42 4.38 4.20
C SER A 215 -25.42 2.85 4.27
N HIS A 216 -24.26 2.25 4.04
CA HIS A 216 -24.01 0.81 4.13
C HIS A 216 -23.48 0.37 5.50
N GLY A 217 -23.37 1.27 6.47
CA GLY A 217 -22.79 1.01 7.80
C GLY A 217 -23.50 -0.13 8.55
N ALA A 218 -24.80 -0.27 8.40
CA ALA A 218 -25.56 -1.41 8.94
C ALA A 218 -25.14 -2.76 8.32
N ARG A 219 -24.56 -2.76 7.12
CA ARG A 219 -24.02 -3.96 6.45
C ARG A 219 -22.53 -4.17 6.76
N GLY A 220 -21.95 -3.33 7.61
CA GLY A 220 -20.57 -3.47 8.08
C GLY A 220 -19.49 -2.93 7.14
N TYR A 221 -19.81 -2.05 6.18
CA TYR A 221 -18.81 -1.41 5.33
C TYR A 221 -19.14 0.06 5.05
N VAL A 222 -18.14 0.82 4.63
CA VAL A 222 -18.23 2.22 4.24
C VAL A 222 -17.60 2.41 2.87
N ILE A 223 -18.15 3.34 2.08
CA ILE A 223 -17.57 3.74 0.80
C ILE A 223 -17.01 5.16 0.92
N ILE A 224 -15.80 5.36 0.41
CA ILE A 224 -15.14 6.66 0.35
C ILE A 224 -14.80 6.92 -1.11
N TYR A 225 -15.35 7.97 -1.67
CA TYR A 225 -14.93 8.47 -2.97
C TYR A 225 -13.90 9.58 -2.77
N ALA A 226 -12.91 9.67 -3.67
CA ALA A 226 -11.89 10.68 -3.63
C ALA A 226 -11.54 11.22 -5.01
N LEU A 227 -11.32 12.52 -5.10
CA LEU A 227 -10.86 13.22 -6.29
C LEU A 227 -9.37 13.55 -6.12
N LEU A 228 -8.54 12.95 -6.96
CA LEU A 228 -7.11 13.15 -7.00
C LEU A 228 -6.74 14.18 -8.06
N ASP A 229 -5.73 15.00 -7.77
CA ASP A 229 -5.24 16.01 -8.70
C ASP A 229 -3.74 16.26 -8.53
N SER A 230 -3.04 16.51 -9.63
CA SER A 230 -1.64 16.91 -9.65
C SER A 230 -1.28 17.49 -11.03
N GLU A 231 -0.03 17.90 -11.20
CA GLU A 231 0.45 18.53 -12.44
C GLU A 231 0.29 17.61 -13.67
N SER A 232 0.59 16.30 -13.53
CA SER A 232 0.57 15.35 -14.63
C SER A 232 -0.73 14.57 -14.75
N VAL A 233 -1.55 14.49 -13.68
CA VAL A 233 -2.71 13.60 -13.66
C VAL A 233 -3.84 14.14 -12.80
N SER A 234 -5.06 13.80 -13.17
CA SER A 234 -6.24 13.85 -12.31
C SER A 234 -6.87 12.47 -12.23
N GLY A 235 -7.56 12.16 -11.13
CA GLY A 235 -8.09 10.81 -10.91
C GLY A 235 -9.31 10.76 -10.02
N ALA A 236 -10.16 9.78 -10.28
CA ALA A 236 -11.29 9.40 -9.46
C ALA A 236 -10.98 8.08 -8.77
N TYR A 237 -11.26 8.00 -7.47
CA TYR A 237 -11.06 6.81 -6.64
C TYR A 237 -12.34 6.47 -5.90
N LYS A 238 -12.58 5.17 -5.74
CA LYS A 238 -13.59 4.60 -4.86
C LYS A 238 -12.94 3.56 -3.98
N PHE A 239 -13.02 3.77 -2.70
CA PHE A 239 -12.54 2.86 -1.65
C PHE A 239 -13.76 2.24 -0.97
N THR A 240 -13.83 0.89 -0.92
CA THR A 240 -14.87 0.19 -0.14
C THR A 240 -14.16 -0.57 0.97
N LEU A 241 -14.37 -0.12 2.20
CA LEU A 241 -13.66 -0.65 3.39
C LEU A 241 -14.57 -1.57 4.19
N TYR A 242 -14.08 -2.77 4.43
CA TYR A 242 -14.69 -3.82 5.24
C TYR A 242 -13.82 -4.07 6.48
N PRO A 243 -14.22 -3.56 7.67
CA PRO A 243 -13.51 -3.83 8.91
C PRO A 243 -13.50 -5.30 9.29
N GLY A 244 -12.40 -5.80 9.84
CA GLY A 244 -12.29 -7.20 10.26
C GLY A 244 -11.03 -7.49 11.05
N VAL A 245 -10.76 -8.77 11.34
CA VAL A 245 -9.46 -9.21 11.87
C VAL A 245 -8.37 -8.77 10.90
N GLU A 246 -8.57 -9.08 9.63
CA GLU A 246 -7.85 -8.53 8.50
C GLU A 246 -8.83 -7.63 7.73
N SER A 247 -8.69 -6.33 7.87
CA SER A 247 -9.56 -5.40 7.15
C SER A 247 -9.26 -5.45 5.66
N ARG A 248 -10.33 -5.49 4.85
CA ARG A 248 -10.24 -5.50 3.39
C ARG A 248 -10.62 -4.13 2.82
N LEU A 249 -9.83 -3.65 1.88
CA LEU A 249 -10.05 -2.41 1.16
C LEU A 249 -10.08 -2.69 -0.34
N ASP A 250 -11.27 -2.60 -0.95
CA ASP A 250 -11.43 -2.64 -2.40
C ASP A 250 -11.23 -1.24 -2.98
N VAL A 251 -10.37 -1.12 -3.99
CA VAL A 251 -10.05 0.14 -4.65
C VAL A 251 -10.39 0.04 -6.13
N GLU A 252 -11.15 1.00 -6.62
CA GLU A 252 -11.43 1.25 -8.04
C GLU A 252 -10.94 2.64 -8.38
N ALA A 253 -10.19 2.79 -9.49
CA ALA A 253 -9.64 4.08 -9.89
C ALA A 253 -9.71 4.29 -11.41
N THR A 254 -9.96 5.52 -11.81
CA THR A 254 -9.81 5.98 -13.19
C THR A 254 -8.98 7.26 -13.19
N VAL A 255 -7.84 7.24 -13.86
CA VAL A 255 -6.91 8.36 -13.94
C VAL A 255 -6.83 8.91 -15.36
N PHE A 256 -6.64 10.21 -15.49
CA PHE A 256 -6.59 10.96 -16.75
C PHE A 256 -5.28 11.75 -16.79
N ALA A 257 -4.41 11.44 -17.75
CA ALA A 257 -3.11 12.10 -17.89
C ALA A 257 -3.22 13.45 -18.58
N ARG A 258 -2.68 14.50 -17.96
CA ARG A 258 -2.43 15.81 -18.58
C ARG A 258 -1.13 15.80 -19.39
N LYS A 259 -0.12 15.13 -18.87
CA LYS A 259 1.21 14.96 -19.46
C LYS A 259 1.50 13.48 -19.61
N LYS A 260 2.48 13.13 -20.43
CA LYS A 260 2.99 11.77 -20.48
C LYS A 260 3.61 11.39 -19.14
N ILE A 261 3.25 10.22 -18.61
CA ILE A 261 3.78 9.67 -17.37
C ILE A 261 4.55 8.40 -17.71
N GLU A 262 5.87 8.47 -17.61
CA GLU A 262 6.77 7.36 -17.97
C GLU A 262 6.68 6.22 -16.93
N ARG A 263 6.58 6.57 -15.65
CA ARG A 263 6.51 5.61 -14.55
C ARG A 263 5.33 5.92 -13.66
N LEU A 264 4.27 5.15 -13.88
CA LEU A 264 3.02 5.21 -13.11
C LEU A 264 2.97 4.01 -12.17
N GLY A 265 3.06 4.24 -10.87
CA GLY A 265 2.99 3.19 -9.86
C GLY A 265 1.57 2.93 -9.40
N LEU A 266 1.08 1.69 -9.60
CA LEU A 266 -0.23 1.22 -9.19
C LEU A 266 -0.12 0.40 -7.91
N GLY A 267 -1.12 0.51 -7.02
CA GLY A 267 -1.13 -0.20 -5.73
C GLY A 267 0.09 0.16 -4.87
N ALA A 268 0.51 1.42 -4.92
CA ALA A 268 1.74 1.89 -4.31
C ALA A 268 1.70 1.80 -2.77
N LEU A 269 2.76 1.26 -2.21
CA LEU A 269 3.02 1.12 -0.78
C LEU A 269 4.25 1.91 -0.39
N THR A 270 4.27 2.41 0.83
CA THR A 270 5.42 3.11 1.42
C THR A 270 5.62 2.62 2.83
N SER A 271 6.86 2.36 3.21
CA SER A 271 7.22 1.81 4.51
C SER A 271 8.54 2.38 5.01
N MET A 272 8.87 2.08 6.24
CA MET A 272 10.16 2.39 6.87
C MET A 272 10.91 1.10 7.15
N TYR A 273 12.20 1.09 6.81
CA TYR A 273 13.16 0.07 7.20
C TYR A 273 14.48 0.73 7.57
N PHE A 274 14.83 0.67 8.83
CA PHE A 274 16.04 1.29 9.34
C PHE A 274 17.14 0.26 9.57
N LEU A 275 16.84 -0.83 10.27
CA LEU A 275 17.75 -1.96 10.49
C LEU A 275 16.97 -3.24 10.78
N GLY A 276 17.57 -4.37 10.42
CA GLY A 276 17.10 -5.72 10.71
C GLY A 276 18.24 -6.71 10.81
N GLU A 277 17.94 -7.98 11.03
CA GLU A 277 18.93 -9.03 11.24
C GLU A 277 19.86 -9.27 10.05
N ASN A 278 19.40 -8.94 8.85
CA ASN A 278 20.12 -9.19 7.59
C ASN A 278 21.14 -8.11 7.23
N ASP A 279 20.94 -6.85 7.67
CA ASP A 279 21.78 -5.73 7.25
C ASP A 279 22.44 -4.93 8.40
N ARG A 280 22.24 -5.34 9.64
CA ARG A 280 22.79 -4.67 10.82
C ARG A 280 24.30 -4.38 10.73
N HIS A 281 25.04 -5.16 9.96
CA HIS A 281 26.49 -5.02 9.79
C HIS A 281 26.89 -4.32 8.48
N MET A 282 25.96 -3.95 7.62
CA MET A 282 26.27 -3.33 6.33
C MET A 282 26.84 -1.91 6.49
N ASN A 283 26.48 -1.23 7.55
CA ASN A 283 26.74 0.21 7.76
C ASN A 283 27.66 0.48 8.96
N ASP A 284 28.81 -0.20 9.08
CA ASP A 284 29.70 -0.14 10.25
C ASP A 284 30.19 1.27 10.66
N ARG A 285 30.25 2.24 9.74
CA ARG A 285 30.73 3.59 10.06
C ARG A 285 29.74 4.47 10.82
N ASN A 286 28.45 4.11 10.87
CA ASN A 286 27.38 4.89 11.50
C ASN A 286 26.54 4.06 12.45
N LYS A 287 27.13 3.08 13.10
CA LYS A 287 26.33 2.27 13.95
C LYS A 287 25.86 3.03 15.15
N TYR A 288 24.73 3.12 14.95
CA TYR A 288 23.59 3.47 15.72
C TYR A 288 23.84 3.08 17.16
N ASP A 289 23.92 4.08 18.00
CA ASP A 289 23.75 3.91 19.43
C ASP A 289 22.27 3.52 19.69
N GLU A 290 21.85 2.43 18.98
CA GLU A 290 20.48 1.94 18.93
C GLU A 290 20.40 0.62 19.70
N PHE A 291 19.57 0.60 20.75
CA PHE A 291 19.42 -0.56 21.62
C PHE A 291 18.48 -1.63 21.01
N ARG A 292 17.55 -1.22 20.16
CA ARG A 292 16.58 -2.12 19.53
C ARG A 292 17.28 -3.04 18.54
N PRO A 293 17.06 -4.37 18.60
CA PRO A 293 17.68 -5.30 17.67
C PRO A 293 17.28 -5.06 16.22
N GLU A 294 15.99 -4.72 15.99
CA GLU A 294 15.39 -4.44 14.69
C GLU A 294 14.49 -3.22 14.76
N LEU A 295 14.35 -2.53 13.65
CA LEU A 295 13.58 -1.30 13.58
C LEU A 295 13.04 -1.10 12.16
N HIS A 296 11.82 -1.56 11.93
CA HIS A 296 11.15 -1.48 10.62
C HIS A 296 9.64 -1.67 10.72
N ASP A 297 8.91 -1.07 9.77
CA ASP A 297 7.46 -1.25 9.58
C ASP A 297 7.13 -2.45 8.69
N SER A 298 8.10 -2.88 7.90
CA SER A 298 8.03 -4.07 7.06
C SER A 298 9.41 -4.67 6.96
N ASP A 299 9.51 -5.98 7.01
CA ASP A 299 10.78 -6.71 6.90
C ASP A 299 11.06 -7.25 5.49
N GLY A 300 10.06 -7.31 4.61
CA GLY A 300 10.27 -7.80 3.25
C GLY A 300 9.15 -7.53 2.26
N LEU A 301 9.50 -7.65 0.99
CA LEU A 301 8.57 -7.66 -0.14
C LEU A 301 8.24 -9.11 -0.51
N LEU A 302 6.94 -9.43 -0.53
CA LEU A 302 6.42 -10.70 -1.04
C LEU A 302 5.75 -10.48 -2.39
N ILE A 303 6.01 -11.36 -3.37
CA ILE A 303 5.42 -11.31 -4.71
C ILE A 303 4.86 -12.68 -5.07
N GLN A 304 3.62 -12.73 -5.55
CA GLN A 304 3.03 -13.87 -6.21
C GLN A 304 3.02 -13.63 -7.72
N THR A 305 3.79 -14.43 -8.45
CA THR A 305 3.86 -14.32 -9.91
C THR A 305 2.64 -14.96 -10.57
N ARG A 306 2.48 -14.75 -11.88
CA ARG A 306 1.45 -15.40 -12.71
C ARG A 306 1.43 -16.93 -12.55
N ASP A 307 2.61 -17.54 -12.49
CA ASP A 307 2.79 -18.99 -12.45
C ASP A 307 2.76 -19.56 -11.03
N ASP A 308 2.17 -18.83 -10.09
CA ASP A 308 2.05 -19.19 -8.66
C ASP A 308 3.41 -19.43 -7.96
N LYS A 309 4.48 -18.82 -8.45
CA LYS A 309 5.74 -18.75 -7.75
C LYS A 309 5.69 -17.61 -6.73
N TRP A 310 6.24 -17.87 -5.57
CA TRP A 310 6.34 -16.91 -4.48
C TRP A 310 7.77 -16.47 -4.32
N VAL A 311 7.99 -15.16 -4.28
CA VAL A 311 9.31 -14.55 -4.12
C VAL A 311 9.30 -13.69 -2.87
N TRP A 312 10.22 -13.97 -1.97
CA TRP A 312 10.48 -13.19 -0.76
C TRP A 312 11.77 -12.39 -0.92
N ARG A 313 11.70 -11.07 -0.75
CA ARG A 313 12.84 -10.16 -0.79
C ARG A 313 12.94 -9.42 0.53
N PRO A 314 13.84 -9.84 1.46
CA PRO A 314 14.13 -9.08 2.67
C PRO A 314 14.53 -7.65 2.33
N LEU A 315 14.03 -6.65 3.06
CA LEU A 315 14.40 -5.25 2.88
C LEU A 315 15.80 -4.98 3.43
N ILE A 316 16.39 -3.89 2.97
CA ILE A 316 17.67 -3.37 3.46
C ILE A 316 17.59 -1.84 3.59
N ASN A 317 18.48 -1.28 4.40
CA ASN A 317 18.77 0.15 4.41
C ASN A 317 20.11 0.39 3.71
N PRO A 318 20.13 0.66 2.39
CA PRO A 318 21.35 0.77 1.62
C PRO A 318 22.10 2.09 1.93
N LEU A 319 23.40 2.16 1.60
CA LEU A 319 24.18 3.41 1.75
C LEU A 319 23.86 4.44 0.66
N VAL A 320 23.38 3.97 -0.49
CA VAL A 320 22.88 4.78 -1.61
C VAL A 320 21.58 4.17 -2.08
N GLN A 321 20.72 4.96 -2.69
CA GLN A 321 19.47 4.48 -3.24
C GLN A 321 19.67 3.25 -4.13
N GLU A 322 18.86 2.24 -3.92
CA GLU A 322 18.78 1.04 -4.75
C GLU A 322 17.37 0.86 -5.33
N VAL A 323 17.32 0.35 -6.56
CA VAL A 323 16.06 0.08 -7.27
C VAL A 323 16.08 -1.34 -7.81
N HIS A 324 15.18 -2.16 -7.30
CA HIS A 324 15.02 -3.55 -7.71
C HIS A 324 13.74 -3.73 -8.50
N ARG A 325 13.82 -4.45 -9.64
CA ARG A 325 12.69 -4.69 -10.54
C ARG A 325 12.46 -6.18 -10.71
N PHE A 326 11.27 -6.62 -10.34
CA PHE A 326 10.84 -8.00 -10.47
C PHE A 326 9.87 -8.08 -11.64
N GLN A 327 10.22 -8.88 -12.68
CA GLN A 327 9.32 -9.10 -13.80
C GLN A 327 7.98 -9.66 -13.28
N ALA A 328 6.91 -8.97 -13.57
CA ALA A 328 5.61 -9.22 -12.95
C ALA A 328 4.45 -9.15 -13.96
N ASN A 329 4.63 -9.79 -15.12
CA ASN A 329 3.57 -9.88 -16.12
C ASN A 329 2.36 -10.58 -15.54
N GLN A 330 1.20 -9.88 -15.48
CA GLN A 330 -0.01 -10.38 -14.88
C GLN A 330 0.21 -10.84 -13.43
N VAL A 331 0.88 -10.01 -12.62
CA VAL A 331 1.11 -10.29 -11.21
C VAL A 331 -0.20 -10.64 -10.49
N LYS A 332 -0.16 -11.71 -9.67
CA LYS A 332 -1.33 -12.13 -8.88
C LYS A 332 -1.44 -11.39 -7.56
N GLY A 333 -0.31 -10.99 -6.98
CA GLY A 333 -0.26 -10.20 -5.77
C GLY A 333 1.15 -9.76 -5.42
N PHE A 334 1.25 -8.69 -4.63
CA PHE A 334 2.50 -8.22 -4.03
C PHE A 334 2.20 -7.44 -2.75
N GLY A 335 3.18 -7.32 -1.88
CA GLY A 335 2.98 -6.56 -0.65
C GLY A 335 4.22 -6.43 0.20
N LEU A 336 4.23 -5.40 1.03
CA LEU A 336 5.22 -5.20 2.07
C LEU A 336 4.71 -5.87 3.35
N MET A 337 5.51 -6.81 3.86
CA MET A 337 5.12 -7.72 4.92
C MET A 337 5.95 -7.47 6.17
N GLN A 338 5.31 -7.49 7.33
CA GLN A 338 5.93 -7.49 8.65
C GLN A 338 5.80 -8.90 9.23
N ARG A 339 6.78 -9.77 8.95
CA ARG A 339 6.74 -11.19 9.33
C ARG A 339 7.24 -11.44 10.73
N ASP A 340 8.23 -10.66 11.20
CA ASP A 340 8.68 -10.76 12.58
C ASP A 340 7.66 -10.09 13.50
N ARG A 341 7.09 -10.90 14.40
CA ARG A 341 6.03 -10.51 15.33
C ARG A 341 6.50 -10.66 16.79
N ARG A 342 7.82 -10.75 17.01
CA ARG A 342 8.38 -10.95 18.34
C ARG A 342 8.82 -9.63 18.94
N TYR A 343 8.20 -9.28 20.07
CA TYR A 343 8.56 -8.10 20.84
C TYR A 343 10.08 -8.03 21.15
N GLU A 344 10.71 -9.19 21.43
CA GLU A 344 12.13 -9.27 21.78
C GLU A 344 13.05 -8.71 20.69
N ASN A 345 12.62 -8.72 19.45
CA ASN A 345 13.40 -8.18 18.33
C ASN A 345 13.29 -6.67 18.20
N TYR A 346 12.22 -6.04 18.73
CA TYR A 346 12.02 -4.59 18.65
C TYR A 346 12.29 -3.86 19.97
N GLN A 347 11.91 -4.45 21.11
CA GLN A 347 12.09 -3.86 22.45
C GLN A 347 11.44 -2.46 22.61
N ASP A 348 10.42 -2.13 21.80
CA ASP A 348 9.77 -0.83 21.80
C ASP A 348 8.33 -0.94 22.31
N ILE A 349 8.12 -0.53 23.57
CA ILE A 349 6.81 -0.60 24.24
C ILE A 349 5.86 0.55 23.86
N GLU A 350 6.34 1.56 23.18
CA GLU A 350 5.52 2.72 22.79
C GLU A 350 4.99 2.57 21.37
N LEU A 351 5.84 2.14 20.43
CA LEU A 351 5.55 2.11 19.01
C LEU A 351 5.07 0.73 18.51
N ASN A 352 5.28 -0.35 19.30
CA ASN A 352 4.77 -1.70 19.06
C ASN A 352 4.96 -2.18 17.60
N TYR A 353 6.20 -2.23 17.13
CA TYR A 353 6.53 -2.61 15.74
C TYR A 353 6.04 -4.01 15.39
N GLU A 354 6.00 -4.92 16.36
CA GLU A 354 5.50 -6.29 16.23
C GLU A 354 3.99 -6.35 15.95
N GLU A 355 3.22 -5.29 16.23
CA GLU A 355 1.78 -5.21 15.98
C GLU A 355 1.43 -4.48 14.67
N ARG A 356 2.43 -4.01 13.89
CA ARG A 356 2.20 -3.28 12.64
C ARG A 356 1.73 -4.22 11.53
N PRO A 357 0.79 -3.78 10.66
CA PRO A 357 0.22 -4.64 9.62
C PRO A 357 1.19 -4.90 8.47
N SER A 358 0.94 -6.00 7.77
CA SER A 358 1.40 -6.23 6.41
C SER A 358 0.34 -5.78 5.42
N TYR A 359 0.72 -5.12 4.31
CA TYR A 359 -0.25 -4.78 3.26
C TYR A 359 -0.03 -5.66 2.03
N TRP A 360 -1.08 -6.41 1.68
CA TRP A 360 -1.10 -7.31 0.52
C TRP A 360 -2.02 -6.77 -0.56
N VAL A 361 -1.51 -6.51 -1.76
CA VAL A 361 -2.23 -5.98 -2.92
C VAL A 361 -2.54 -7.11 -3.89
N VAL A 362 -3.80 -7.26 -4.25
CA VAL A 362 -4.31 -8.23 -5.23
C VAL A 362 -4.94 -7.48 -6.40
N PRO A 363 -4.32 -7.44 -7.57
CA PRO A 363 -4.90 -6.84 -8.76
C PRO A 363 -6.27 -7.45 -9.10
N LYS A 364 -7.22 -6.62 -9.53
CA LYS A 364 -8.49 -7.04 -10.12
C LYS A 364 -8.42 -6.87 -11.63
N GLY A 365 -8.71 -7.93 -12.36
CA GLY A 365 -8.56 -7.94 -13.81
C GLY A 365 -7.09 -8.07 -14.23
N ASN A 366 -6.79 -7.64 -15.45
CA ASN A 366 -5.47 -7.76 -16.05
C ASN A 366 -4.74 -6.40 -16.03
N TRP A 367 -3.69 -6.28 -15.21
CA TRP A 367 -2.82 -5.08 -15.19
C TRP A 367 -1.76 -5.08 -16.30
N GLY A 368 -1.69 -6.16 -17.11
CA GLY A 368 -0.80 -6.25 -18.25
C GLY A 368 0.62 -6.67 -17.89
N GLU A 369 1.53 -6.31 -18.79
CA GLU A 369 2.97 -6.47 -18.60
C GLU A 369 3.52 -5.34 -17.74
N GLY A 370 4.47 -5.66 -16.87
CA GLY A 370 5.09 -4.69 -15.99
C GLY A 370 6.06 -5.33 -15.03
N VAL A 371 6.49 -4.54 -14.08
CA VAL A 371 7.38 -4.96 -13.00
C VAL A 371 6.78 -4.56 -11.64
N VAL A 372 7.00 -5.38 -10.63
CA VAL A 372 6.94 -4.90 -9.25
C VAL A 372 8.28 -4.26 -8.96
N GLU A 373 8.26 -2.98 -8.65
CA GLU A 373 9.44 -2.20 -8.36
C GLU A 373 9.53 -1.92 -6.88
N LEU A 374 10.70 -2.19 -6.32
CA LEU A 374 11.09 -1.87 -4.95
C LEU A 374 12.19 -0.81 -5.00
N ILE A 375 11.98 0.28 -4.28
CA ILE A 375 12.97 1.35 -4.11
C ILE A 375 13.31 1.41 -2.64
N GLU A 376 14.61 1.33 -2.35
CA GLU A 376 15.18 1.41 -1.02
C GLU A 376 16.07 2.66 -0.97
N LEU A 377 15.67 3.64 -0.17
CA LEU A 377 16.40 4.90 0.03
C LEU A 377 17.29 4.77 1.27
N ALA A 378 18.47 5.37 1.23
CA ALA A 378 19.33 5.46 2.41
C ALA A 378 18.68 6.35 3.48
N THR A 379 18.52 5.85 4.70
CA THR A 379 18.07 6.65 5.84
C THR A 379 19.01 6.52 7.02
N ARG A 380 19.05 7.57 7.87
CA ARG A 380 19.86 7.62 9.09
C ARG A 380 19.02 7.48 10.37
N ASP A 381 17.72 7.48 10.24
CA ASP A 381 16.78 7.40 11.36
C ASP A 381 15.43 6.78 10.92
N GLU A 382 14.58 6.51 11.88
CA GLU A 382 13.26 5.89 11.71
C GLU A 382 12.16 6.85 11.24
N THR A 383 12.45 8.14 11.11
CA THR A 383 11.42 9.15 10.79
C THR A 383 11.11 9.23 9.30
N ALA A 384 11.97 8.63 8.45
CA ALA A 384 11.82 8.66 7.01
C ALA A 384 11.18 7.37 6.48
N ASP A 385 10.08 7.49 5.76
CA ASP A 385 9.54 6.41 4.92
C ASP A 385 10.50 6.17 3.73
N ASN A 386 11.45 5.26 3.89
CA ASN A 386 12.54 5.02 2.94
C ASN A 386 12.31 3.86 1.98
N ILE A 387 11.18 3.18 2.07
CA ILE A 387 10.80 2.04 1.23
C ILE A 387 9.58 2.40 0.39
N ILE A 388 9.67 2.19 -0.93
CA ILE A 388 8.55 2.39 -1.85
C ILE A 388 8.41 1.12 -2.70
N CYS A 389 7.19 0.61 -2.82
CA CYS A 389 6.88 -0.53 -3.68
C CYS A 389 5.63 -0.23 -4.51
N ALA A 390 5.65 -0.55 -5.82
CA ALA A 390 4.50 -0.39 -6.69
C ALA A 390 4.60 -1.32 -7.91
N PHE A 391 3.47 -1.61 -8.54
CA PHE A 391 3.47 -2.20 -9.88
C PHE A 391 3.61 -1.07 -10.91
N ILE A 392 4.61 -1.19 -11.79
CA ILE A 392 4.88 -0.25 -12.87
C ILE A 392 4.52 -0.92 -14.20
N PRO A 393 3.48 -0.48 -14.90
CA PRO A 393 3.16 -0.97 -16.25
C PRO A 393 4.31 -0.74 -17.23
N SER A 394 4.53 -1.67 -18.15
CA SER A 394 5.57 -1.56 -19.18
C SER A 394 5.35 -0.42 -20.17
N ARG A 395 4.08 0.02 -20.32
CA ARG A 395 3.73 1.12 -21.23
C ARG A 395 3.45 2.38 -20.44
N PRO A 396 4.03 3.52 -20.85
CA PRO A 396 3.73 4.81 -20.23
C PRO A 396 2.25 5.19 -20.44
N LEU A 397 1.72 6.02 -19.57
CA LEU A 397 0.42 6.64 -19.77
C LEU A 397 0.60 7.93 -20.56
N GLU A 398 0.18 7.91 -21.83
CA GLU A 398 0.32 9.03 -22.75
C GLU A 398 -0.60 10.21 -22.39
N ALA A 399 -0.15 11.43 -22.71
CA ALA A 399 -0.93 12.64 -22.52
C ALA A 399 -2.31 12.55 -23.17
N GLY A 400 -3.35 13.00 -22.49
CA GLY A 400 -4.75 12.95 -22.94
C GLY A 400 -5.39 11.56 -22.90
N LYS A 401 -4.67 10.53 -22.47
CA LYS A 401 -5.21 9.17 -22.27
C LYS A 401 -5.68 8.96 -20.84
N SER A 402 -6.49 7.94 -20.66
CA SER A 402 -6.97 7.52 -19.35
C SER A 402 -6.66 6.04 -19.11
N MET A 403 -6.55 5.68 -17.83
CA MET A 403 -6.38 4.30 -17.39
C MET A 403 -7.36 4.02 -16.25
N THR A 404 -8.04 2.88 -16.34
CA THR A 404 -8.88 2.37 -15.25
C THR A 404 -8.25 1.11 -14.70
N PHE A 405 -8.15 1.02 -13.38
CA PHE A 405 -7.60 -0.15 -12.68
C PHE A 405 -8.34 -0.36 -11.36
N ALA A 406 -8.30 -1.60 -10.89
CA ALA A 406 -8.88 -1.95 -9.61
C ALA A 406 -8.00 -3.00 -8.90
N TYR A 407 -8.09 -3.03 -7.58
CA TYR A 407 -7.39 -4.00 -6.73
C TYR A 407 -8.07 -4.14 -5.39
N THR A 408 -7.75 -5.22 -4.69
CA THR A 408 -8.09 -5.40 -3.29
C THR A 408 -6.81 -5.33 -2.47
N MET A 409 -6.88 -4.69 -1.32
CA MET A 409 -5.81 -4.68 -0.32
C MET A 409 -6.30 -5.33 0.97
N TYR A 410 -5.40 -6.02 1.65
CA TYR A 410 -5.64 -6.63 2.96
C TYR A 410 -4.63 -6.12 3.97
N SER A 411 -5.09 -5.77 5.16
CA SER A 411 -4.21 -5.54 6.31
C SER A 411 -3.98 -6.87 7.03
N LYS A 412 -2.98 -7.61 6.57
CA LYS A 412 -2.60 -8.91 7.11
C LYS A 412 -1.81 -8.76 8.41
N GLU A 413 -1.74 -9.80 9.20
CA GLU A 413 -0.77 -9.91 10.29
C GLU A 413 0.63 -10.13 9.70
N ALA A 414 1.11 -11.35 9.62
CA ALA A 414 2.40 -11.69 9.02
C ALA A 414 2.30 -12.19 7.56
N GLY A 415 1.08 -12.46 7.07
CA GLY A 415 0.82 -12.98 5.72
C GLY A 415 1.38 -14.38 5.46
N LEU A 416 1.66 -15.17 6.50
CA LEU A 416 2.19 -16.53 6.37
C LEU A 416 1.15 -17.52 5.83
N ASP A 417 -0.12 -17.15 5.83
CA ASP A 417 -1.26 -17.90 5.32
C ASP A 417 -1.50 -17.72 3.82
N LEU A 418 -0.74 -16.84 3.16
CA LEU A 418 -0.93 -16.54 1.73
C LEU A 418 -0.57 -17.72 0.83
N HIS A 419 0.32 -18.61 1.28
CA HIS A 419 0.69 -19.84 0.56
C HIS A 419 1.04 -21.00 1.50
N PRO A 420 0.91 -22.27 1.04
CA PRO A 420 1.18 -23.44 1.86
C PRO A 420 2.66 -23.86 1.92
N LEU A 421 3.54 -23.20 1.15
CA LEU A 421 4.97 -23.51 1.09
C LEU A 421 5.68 -23.05 2.37
N ALA A 422 6.88 -23.58 2.61
CA ALA A 422 7.77 -23.03 3.61
C ALA A 422 8.13 -21.58 3.26
N TYR A 423 8.20 -20.74 4.28
CA TYR A 423 8.54 -19.34 4.18
C TYR A 423 9.93 -19.04 4.76
N VAL A 424 10.55 -17.99 4.29
CA VAL A 424 11.78 -17.45 4.87
C VAL A 424 11.44 -16.78 6.19
N LYS A 425 12.08 -17.26 7.26
CA LYS A 425 11.88 -16.75 8.61
C LYS A 425 12.92 -15.71 8.98
N ASN A 426 14.19 -15.99 8.68
CA ASN A 426 15.29 -15.06 8.97
C ASN A 426 16.29 -15.07 7.80
N THR A 427 17.01 -13.97 7.65
CA THR A 427 18.15 -13.82 6.74
C THR A 427 19.31 -13.19 7.50
N PHE A 428 20.49 -13.82 7.46
CA PHE A 428 21.69 -13.28 8.09
C PHE A 428 22.83 -13.20 7.09
N SER A 429 23.77 -12.31 7.31
CA SER A 429 24.99 -12.22 6.52
C SER A 429 26.23 -12.16 7.42
N ALA A 430 27.31 -12.84 7.02
CA ALA A 430 28.59 -12.86 7.72
C ALA A 430 29.75 -13.01 6.72
N PRO A 431 31.01 -12.77 7.14
CA PRO A 431 32.17 -13.16 6.36
C PRO A 431 32.17 -14.68 6.08
N ALA A 432 32.59 -15.08 4.89
CA ALA A 432 32.58 -16.48 4.44
C ALA A 432 33.79 -17.29 4.94
N TYR A 433 34.02 -17.34 6.24
CA TYR A 433 35.06 -18.17 6.85
C TYR A 433 34.55 -18.89 8.10
N ALA A 434 35.17 -20.00 8.45
CA ALA A 434 34.86 -20.69 9.68
C ALA A 434 35.64 -20.09 10.86
N LEU A 435 34.99 -19.93 12.01
CA LEU A 435 35.65 -19.49 13.23
C LEU A 435 36.81 -20.44 13.56
N GLY A 436 37.98 -19.89 13.87
CA GLY A 436 39.21 -20.66 14.15
C GLY A 436 39.94 -21.15 12.89
N SER A 437 39.43 -20.93 11.69
CA SER A 437 40.15 -21.20 10.45
C SER A 437 41.28 -20.19 10.25
N LYS A 438 42.43 -20.68 9.73
CA LYS A 438 43.50 -19.81 9.24
C LYS A 438 43.21 -19.20 7.85
N GLU A 439 42.13 -19.65 7.19
CA GLU A 439 41.69 -19.09 5.92
C GLU A 439 41.14 -17.67 6.17
N VAL A 440 41.77 -16.71 5.53
CA VAL A 440 41.23 -15.35 5.44
C VAL A 440 40.10 -15.39 4.40
N ALA A 441 38.94 -14.89 4.78
CA ALA A 441 37.86 -14.72 3.79
C ALA A 441 38.41 -13.96 2.58
N ALA A 442 38.26 -14.53 1.39
CA ALA A 442 38.63 -13.81 0.19
C ALA A 442 37.85 -12.48 0.16
N ALA A 443 38.53 -11.40 -0.24
CA ALA A 443 37.86 -10.14 -0.45
C ALA A 443 36.61 -10.34 -1.32
N ARG A 444 35.52 -9.67 -1.01
CA ARG A 444 34.23 -9.74 -1.71
C ARG A 444 33.46 -11.05 -1.53
N THR A 445 33.80 -11.88 -0.53
CA THR A 445 33.00 -13.07 -0.20
C THR A 445 32.15 -12.86 1.05
N ARG A 446 30.91 -13.32 0.98
CA ARG A 446 29.96 -13.32 2.11
C ARG A 446 29.32 -14.68 2.24
N ARG A 447 29.00 -15.03 3.48
CA ARG A 447 28.11 -16.14 3.81
C ARG A 447 26.73 -15.57 4.07
N LEU A 448 25.76 -15.96 3.26
CA LEU A 448 24.35 -15.68 3.48
C LEU A 448 23.73 -16.90 4.16
N MET A 449 22.96 -16.67 5.21
CA MET A 449 22.29 -17.72 5.98
C MET A 449 20.79 -17.43 5.95
N VAL A 450 20.01 -18.40 5.48
CA VAL A 450 18.57 -18.27 5.29
C VAL A 450 17.86 -19.37 6.06
N ASP A 451 16.98 -19.00 6.97
CA ASP A 451 16.13 -19.93 7.71
C ASP A 451 14.78 -20.08 7.02
N PHE A 452 14.46 -21.30 6.60
CA PHE A 452 13.15 -21.67 6.08
C PHE A 452 12.37 -22.43 7.15
N ALA A 453 11.11 -22.05 7.35
CA ALA A 453 10.19 -22.68 8.31
C ALA A 453 8.77 -22.82 7.73
N GLY A 454 7.89 -23.51 8.42
CA GLY A 454 6.53 -23.74 7.98
C GLY A 454 6.41 -24.74 6.83
N GLY A 455 5.27 -24.76 6.15
CA GLY A 455 4.98 -25.75 5.13
C GLY A 455 5.21 -27.19 5.64
N GLU A 456 5.95 -27.98 4.88
CA GLU A 456 6.29 -29.36 5.24
C GLU A 456 7.67 -29.50 5.91
N MET A 457 8.34 -28.41 6.30
CA MET A 457 9.73 -28.46 6.79
C MET A 457 9.90 -29.35 8.02
N GLU A 458 8.98 -29.27 8.97
CA GLU A 458 9.04 -30.07 10.21
C GLU A 458 8.97 -31.59 9.93
N TYR A 459 8.22 -32.01 8.91
CA TYR A 459 8.18 -33.39 8.44
C TYR A 459 9.54 -33.86 7.94
N TYR A 460 10.22 -33.05 7.13
CA TYR A 460 11.51 -33.41 6.53
C TYR A 460 12.68 -33.37 7.52
N LEU A 461 12.51 -32.80 8.71
CA LEU A 461 13.54 -32.91 9.77
C LEU A 461 13.85 -34.37 10.16
N LYS A 462 12.92 -35.30 9.95
CA LYS A 462 13.12 -36.73 10.18
C LYS A 462 13.99 -37.40 9.09
N SER A 463 14.11 -36.79 7.93
CA SER A 463 14.88 -37.29 6.80
C SER A 463 15.54 -36.12 6.04
N PRO A 464 16.49 -35.41 6.69
CA PRO A 464 17.01 -34.13 6.19
C PRO A 464 17.74 -34.27 4.86
N GLY A 465 18.30 -35.42 4.53
CA GLY A 465 18.95 -35.68 3.25
C GLY A 465 18.00 -35.66 2.03
N MET A 466 16.69 -35.56 2.24
CA MET A 466 15.72 -35.42 1.16
C MET A 466 15.49 -33.97 0.74
N VAL A 467 16.01 -32.99 1.46
CA VAL A 467 15.83 -31.56 1.15
C VAL A 467 17.06 -31.04 0.44
N ASP A 468 16.83 -30.57 -0.79
CA ASP A 468 17.85 -29.91 -1.63
C ASP A 468 17.61 -28.40 -1.64
N ALA A 469 18.69 -27.63 -1.53
CA ALA A 469 18.67 -26.20 -1.82
C ALA A 469 19.12 -25.95 -3.27
N VAL A 470 18.45 -25.04 -3.94
CA VAL A 470 18.77 -24.64 -5.32
C VAL A 470 19.14 -23.15 -5.33
N PRO A 471 20.41 -22.82 -5.03
CA PRO A 471 20.89 -21.46 -5.12
C PRO A 471 21.24 -21.08 -6.57
N SER A 472 21.05 -19.81 -6.91
CA SER A 472 21.52 -19.20 -8.15
C SER A 472 21.93 -17.75 -7.87
N ALA A 473 22.74 -17.16 -8.76
CA ALA A 473 23.18 -15.78 -8.61
C ALA A 473 23.28 -15.07 -9.96
N ILE A 474 23.09 -13.75 -9.94
CA ILE A 474 23.29 -12.81 -11.06
C ILE A 474 24.28 -11.76 -10.57
N ASP A 475 25.27 -11.39 -11.38
CA ASP A 475 26.39 -10.49 -11.00
C ASP A 475 27.10 -10.88 -9.70
N ALA A 476 27.08 -12.18 -9.42
CA ALA A 476 27.75 -12.81 -8.28
C ALA A 476 27.96 -14.31 -8.58
N LYS A 477 28.83 -14.98 -7.80
CA LYS A 477 29.15 -16.39 -7.98
C LYS A 477 28.91 -17.17 -6.70
N VAL A 478 28.00 -18.15 -6.74
CA VAL A 478 27.85 -19.13 -5.67
C VAL A 478 29.10 -20.03 -5.64
N LEU A 479 29.81 -20.04 -4.52
CA LEU A 479 31.01 -20.85 -4.34
C LEU A 479 30.66 -22.24 -3.77
N ARG A 480 29.80 -22.27 -2.77
CA ARG A 480 29.29 -23.49 -2.14
C ARG A 480 28.02 -23.19 -1.35
N HIS A 481 27.27 -24.23 -1.03
CA HIS A 481 26.10 -24.11 -0.15
C HIS A 481 25.95 -25.36 0.72
N PHE A 482 25.22 -25.19 1.81
CA PHE A 482 24.96 -26.26 2.79
C PHE A 482 23.50 -26.18 3.21
N VAL A 483 22.89 -27.36 3.37
CA VAL A 483 21.55 -27.54 3.94
C VAL A 483 21.71 -28.11 5.34
N VAL A 484 21.31 -27.37 6.36
CA VAL A 484 21.47 -27.74 7.74
C VAL A 484 20.12 -27.84 8.43
N PRO A 485 19.75 -28.99 9.03
CA PRO A 485 18.54 -29.08 9.83
C PRO A 485 18.57 -28.05 10.96
N ASN A 486 17.47 -27.37 11.19
CA ASN A 486 17.28 -26.44 12.29
C ASN A 486 16.04 -26.83 13.12
N PRO A 487 16.14 -27.82 14.00
CA PRO A 487 15.01 -28.29 14.81
C PRO A 487 14.40 -27.19 15.70
N ALA A 488 15.24 -26.31 16.26
CA ALA A 488 14.78 -25.19 17.07
C ALA A 488 13.94 -24.19 16.27
N GLY A 489 14.29 -23.99 15.00
CA GLY A 489 13.53 -23.16 14.06
C GLY A 489 12.39 -23.92 13.36
N LYS A 490 12.22 -25.22 13.62
CA LYS A 490 11.24 -26.12 12.96
C LYS A 490 11.39 -26.15 11.43
N GLY A 491 12.64 -26.16 10.95
CA GLY A 491 12.92 -26.11 9.53
C GLY A 491 14.39 -26.32 9.19
N PHE A 492 14.87 -25.59 8.19
CA PHE A 492 16.23 -25.73 7.67
C PHE A 492 16.92 -24.39 7.54
N ARG A 493 18.23 -24.37 7.87
CA ARG A 493 19.12 -23.25 7.57
C ARG A 493 19.94 -23.57 6.33
N ILE A 494 19.89 -22.68 5.37
CA ILE A 494 20.74 -22.75 4.18
C ILE A 494 21.87 -21.76 4.37
N MET A 495 23.11 -22.23 4.21
CA MET A 495 24.29 -21.37 4.19
C MET A 495 24.83 -21.33 2.76
N ILE A 496 25.00 -20.14 2.21
CA ILE A 496 25.46 -19.92 0.83
C ILE A 496 26.68 -19.01 0.88
N ASP A 497 27.84 -19.52 0.49
CA ASP A 497 29.04 -18.71 0.33
C ASP A 497 29.06 -18.13 -1.09
N VAL A 498 29.11 -16.81 -1.19
CA VAL A 498 28.98 -16.08 -2.44
C VAL A 498 30.12 -15.09 -2.60
N GLN A 499 30.68 -15.03 -3.81
CA GLN A 499 31.62 -14.01 -4.23
C GLN A 499 30.87 -12.99 -5.07
N PHE A 500 30.97 -11.71 -4.69
CA PHE A 500 30.30 -10.60 -5.37
C PHE A 500 31.26 -9.88 -6.30
N GLU A 501 30.70 -9.32 -7.38
CA GLU A 501 31.43 -8.42 -8.29
C GLU A 501 31.47 -7.00 -7.70
N GLU A 502 32.54 -6.27 -8.03
CA GLU A 502 32.70 -4.87 -7.60
C GLU A 502 31.74 -3.97 -8.39
N ASP A 503 31.26 -2.94 -7.73
CA ASP A 503 30.39 -1.90 -8.27
C ASP A 503 29.03 -2.38 -8.83
N LYS A 504 28.66 -3.65 -8.57
CA LYS A 504 27.37 -4.22 -8.98
C LYS A 504 26.56 -4.65 -7.77
N ILE A 505 25.24 -4.65 -7.94
CA ILE A 505 24.33 -5.32 -7.03
C ILE A 505 24.29 -6.79 -7.46
N GLY A 506 24.95 -7.67 -6.70
CA GLY A 506 24.83 -9.10 -6.90
C GLY A 506 23.51 -9.61 -6.31
N VAL A 507 22.70 -10.29 -7.12
CA VAL A 507 21.43 -10.87 -6.67
C VAL A 507 21.60 -12.37 -6.49
N VAL A 508 21.26 -12.87 -5.29
CA VAL A 508 21.28 -14.29 -4.93
C VAL A 508 19.85 -14.77 -4.71
N GLN A 509 19.52 -15.91 -5.27
CA GLN A 509 18.23 -16.58 -5.10
C GLN A 509 18.42 -17.97 -4.55
N CYS A 510 17.48 -18.45 -3.76
CA CYS A 510 17.48 -19.83 -3.28
C CYS A 510 16.06 -20.29 -2.96
N TYR A 511 15.75 -21.53 -3.31
CA TYR A 511 14.54 -22.22 -2.87
C TYR A 511 14.86 -23.66 -2.47
N LEU A 512 13.94 -24.28 -1.74
CA LEU A 512 14.04 -25.66 -1.29
C LEU A 512 13.13 -26.56 -2.11
N ARG A 513 13.60 -27.80 -2.37
CA ARG A 513 12.83 -28.84 -3.06
C ARG A 513 13.13 -30.22 -2.50
N THR A 514 12.29 -31.19 -2.84
CA THR A 514 12.58 -32.62 -2.70
C THR A 514 12.27 -33.30 -4.04
N GLY A 515 13.28 -33.84 -4.71
CA GLY A 515 13.12 -34.28 -6.10
C GLY A 515 12.51 -33.16 -6.98
N PRO A 516 11.38 -33.39 -7.66
CA PRO A 516 10.72 -32.36 -8.47
C PRO A 516 9.79 -31.44 -7.67
N LYS A 517 9.47 -31.75 -6.41
CA LYS A 517 8.50 -31.04 -5.60
C LYS A 517 9.13 -29.80 -4.99
N LEU A 518 8.53 -28.63 -5.24
CA LEU A 518 8.87 -27.37 -4.60
C LEU A 518 8.40 -27.39 -3.15
N LEU A 519 9.27 -27.02 -2.22
CA LEU A 519 8.97 -27.00 -0.78
C LEU A 519 8.86 -25.60 -0.19
N SER A 520 9.51 -24.60 -0.79
CA SER A 520 9.56 -23.25 -0.23
C SER A 520 9.23 -22.17 -1.27
N GLU A 521 8.92 -20.97 -0.79
CA GLU A 521 9.06 -19.77 -1.59
C GLU A 521 10.51 -19.57 -2.03
N THR A 522 10.74 -18.70 -3.02
CA THR A 522 12.08 -18.33 -3.48
C THR A 522 12.55 -17.12 -2.68
N TRP A 523 13.59 -17.31 -1.88
CA TRP A 523 14.33 -16.22 -1.28
C TRP A 523 15.15 -15.50 -2.35
N ASN A 524 15.10 -14.16 -2.37
CA ASN A 524 15.84 -13.29 -3.29
C ASN A 524 16.53 -12.21 -2.47
N TYR A 525 17.83 -12.03 -2.63
CA TYR A 525 18.58 -11.07 -1.85
C TYR A 525 19.61 -10.33 -2.70
N GLY A 526 19.55 -9.00 -2.68
CA GLY A 526 20.51 -8.13 -3.29
C GLY A 526 21.62 -7.78 -2.29
N TRP A 527 22.86 -7.83 -2.74
CA TRP A 527 24.02 -7.39 -1.96
C TRP A 527 24.96 -6.58 -2.84
N ARG A 528 25.47 -5.48 -2.29
CA ARG A 528 26.46 -4.63 -2.93
C ARG A 528 27.68 -4.44 -2.04
N ILE A 529 28.87 -4.47 -2.64
CA ILE A 529 30.09 -4.02 -1.99
C ILE A 529 30.19 -2.52 -2.26
N TYR A 530 30.21 -1.74 -1.18
CA TYR A 530 30.28 -0.28 -1.28
C TYR A 530 31.73 0.18 -1.20
N ASP A 531 32.15 1.04 -2.12
CA ASP A 531 33.33 1.86 -1.97
C ASP A 531 32.97 3.05 -1.05
N LEU A 532 33.29 2.89 0.24
CA LEU A 532 32.93 3.88 1.26
C LEU A 532 33.66 5.21 1.05
N ASP A 533 34.89 5.19 0.54
CA ASP A 533 35.67 6.41 0.33
C ASP A 533 35.10 7.22 -0.85
N ALA A 534 34.68 6.56 -1.91
CA ALA A 534 34.00 7.20 -3.04
C ALA A 534 32.64 7.79 -2.63
N ILE A 535 31.87 7.07 -1.78
CA ILE A 535 30.58 7.56 -1.27
C ILE A 535 30.78 8.80 -0.39
N ASP A 536 31.74 8.78 0.53
CA ASP A 536 32.01 9.90 1.42
C ASP A 536 32.52 11.13 0.64
N ALA A 537 33.38 10.92 -0.36
CA ALA A 537 33.85 11.99 -1.26
C ALA A 537 32.67 12.62 -2.02
N LYS A 538 31.74 11.80 -2.54
CA LYS A 538 30.55 12.29 -3.24
C LYS A 538 29.64 13.10 -2.32
N LYS A 539 29.34 12.59 -1.12
CA LYS A 539 28.52 13.30 -0.13
C LYS A 539 29.11 14.65 0.25
N LYS A 540 30.43 14.71 0.46
CA LYS A 540 31.15 15.96 0.76
C LYS A 540 31.03 16.96 -0.39
N ALA A 541 31.21 16.51 -1.64
CA ALA A 541 31.05 17.35 -2.80
C ALA A 541 29.63 17.92 -2.95
N GLU A 542 28.60 17.10 -2.70
CA GLU A 542 27.20 17.53 -2.72
C GLU A 542 26.89 18.55 -1.61
N GLU A 543 27.44 18.39 -0.41
CA GLU A 543 27.29 19.34 0.69
C GLU A 543 27.97 20.67 0.38
N GLU A 544 29.17 20.63 -0.21
CA GLU A 544 29.90 21.82 -0.65
C GLU A 544 29.15 22.56 -1.76
N ALA A 545 28.61 21.85 -2.72
CA ALA A 545 27.78 22.41 -3.79
C ALA A 545 26.50 23.09 -3.23
N LYS A 546 25.82 22.46 -2.26
CA LYS A 546 24.64 23.05 -1.57
C LYS A 546 25.01 24.31 -0.79
N LYS A 547 26.19 24.35 -0.16
CA LYS A 547 26.67 25.53 0.56
C LYS A 547 27.11 26.67 -0.40
N ALA A 548 27.68 26.33 -1.56
CA ALA A 548 28.12 27.28 -2.58
C ALA A 548 26.95 27.84 -3.44
N GLY A 549 25.92 27.05 -3.64
CA GLY A 549 24.72 27.44 -4.40
C GLY A 549 23.64 28.09 -3.56
N GLY A 550 23.97 29.08 -2.72
CA GLY A 550 23.12 29.83 -1.79
C GLY A 550 21.62 29.52 -1.82
N ALA A 551 21.03 29.31 -0.64
CA ALA A 551 19.62 28.94 -0.47
C ALA A 551 18.68 29.66 -1.45
N PRO A 552 17.77 28.97 -2.13
CA PRO A 552 16.71 29.65 -2.88
C PRO A 552 15.84 30.41 -1.88
N LYS A 553 15.66 31.71 -2.16
CA LYS A 553 14.79 32.65 -1.43
C LYS A 553 13.34 32.20 -1.46
#